data_74231ceda19ea300fcc7e7d71a0c541c
#
_entry.id   74231ceda19ea300fcc7e7d71a0c541c
#
_cell.length_a   1.000
_cell.length_b   1.000
_cell.length_c   1.000
_cell.angle_alpha   90.00
_cell.angle_beta   90.00
_cell.angle_gamma   90.00
#
_symmetry.space_group_name_H-M   'P 1'
#
loop_
_entity.id
_entity.type
_entity.pdbx_description
1 polymer ?
#
loop_
_entity_poly.entity_id
_entity_poly.type
_entity_poly.pdbx_seq_one_letter_code
_entity_poly.pdbx_strand_id
1 'polypeptide(L)'
;MELKTVRIEKPETTNFILGQSHFIKTVEDIHEAIVGTNSQIKFGVGFCESSGPALVRFTGNDPALMEMAKKNALALSCGHCFILFMENGFPVNILNIIKAIPEVCTIYCATANPVEVIVAESDQGRGILGVIDGIKTQGIETPTDIQARKDFLRKIGYKL
;
A
#
# COMPACT_ATOMS: atom_id res chain seq x y z
N MET A 1 9.71 24.74 2.61
CA MET A 1 9.13 23.38 2.75
C MET A 1 7.69 23.50 3.21
N GLU A 2 6.79 22.79 2.55
CA GLU A 2 5.35 22.83 2.79
C GLU A 2 4.84 21.45 3.18
N LEU A 3 3.90 21.36 4.13
CA LEU A 3 3.20 20.13 4.49
C LEU A 3 1.88 20.06 3.72
N LYS A 4 1.62 18.91 3.11
CA LYS A 4 0.38 18.63 2.37
C LYS A 4 -0.18 17.27 2.77
N THR A 5 -1.48 17.08 2.54
CA THR A 5 -2.10 15.77 2.62
C THR A 5 -2.54 15.34 1.22
N VAL A 6 -2.28 14.08 0.88
CA VAL A 6 -2.73 13.46 -0.36
C VAL A 6 -3.63 12.29 0.02
N ARG A 7 -4.90 12.38 -0.36
CA ARG A 7 -5.87 11.31 -0.11
C ARG A 7 -5.68 10.20 -1.14
N ILE A 8 -5.65 8.96 -0.68
CA ILE A 8 -5.66 7.80 -1.57
C ILE A 8 -7.05 7.60 -2.14
N GLU A 9 -7.16 7.65 -3.47
CA GLU A 9 -8.41 7.45 -4.19
C GLU A 9 -8.58 5.98 -4.55
N LYS A 10 -9.58 5.34 -3.98
CA LYS A 10 -9.90 3.92 -4.18
C LYS A 10 -11.35 3.61 -3.80
N PRO A 11 -11.93 2.50 -4.31
CA PRO A 11 -13.16 1.95 -3.76
C PRO A 11 -13.00 1.60 -2.28
N GLU A 12 -14.09 1.64 -1.53
CA GLU A 12 -14.08 1.52 -0.07
C GLU A 12 -13.45 0.20 0.42
N THR A 13 -13.67 -0.89 -0.30
CA THR A 13 -13.21 -2.23 0.10
C THR A 13 -11.87 -2.66 -0.48
N THR A 14 -11.28 -1.87 -1.38
CA THR A 14 -10.01 -2.23 -2.03
C THR A 14 -8.85 -2.07 -1.06
N ASN A 15 -8.09 -3.15 -0.85
CA ASN A 15 -6.87 -3.14 -0.06
C ASN A 15 -5.69 -2.56 -0.83
N PHE A 16 -4.77 -1.94 -0.11
CA PHE A 16 -3.51 -1.49 -0.70
C PHE A 16 -2.35 -1.54 0.30
N ILE A 17 -1.14 -1.52 -0.24
CA ILE A 17 0.11 -1.38 0.50
C ILE A 17 0.82 -0.15 -0.05
N LEU A 18 1.27 0.74 0.83
CA LEU A 18 2.11 1.88 0.49
C LEU A 18 3.48 1.70 1.12
N GLY A 19 4.53 1.80 0.32
CA GLY A 19 5.89 1.65 0.79
C GLY A 19 6.90 2.51 0.03
N GLN A 20 8.16 2.37 0.40
CA GLN A 20 9.29 2.99 -0.28
C GLN A 20 10.38 1.95 -0.50
N SER A 21 11.01 2.03 -1.66
CA SER A 21 12.17 1.21 -2.02
C SER A 21 13.32 2.11 -2.47
N HIS A 22 14.41 1.51 -2.96
CA HIS A 22 15.53 2.31 -3.45
C HIS A 22 15.89 2.05 -4.91
N PHE A 23 15.13 1.21 -5.64
CA PHE A 23 15.52 0.79 -6.97
C PHE A 23 14.32 0.49 -7.88
N ILE A 24 14.37 0.92 -9.15
CA ILE A 24 13.29 0.76 -10.13
C ILE A 24 12.90 -0.71 -10.40
N LYS A 25 13.82 -1.65 -10.19
CA LYS A 25 13.52 -3.09 -10.31
C LYS A 25 12.40 -3.56 -9.37
N THR A 26 12.05 -2.76 -8.35
CA THR A 26 10.93 -3.01 -7.44
C THR A 26 9.63 -3.30 -8.19
N VAL A 27 9.39 -2.66 -9.32
CA VAL A 27 8.20 -2.86 -10.15
C VAL A 27 8.06 -4.33 -10.54
N GLU A 28 9.12 -4.93 -11.07
CA GLU A 28 9.12 -6.33 -11.50
C GLU A 28 9.25 -7.29 -10.32
N ASP A 29 10.06 -6.97 -9.31
CA ASP A 29 10.22 -7.81 -8.12
C ASP A 29 8.92 -7.96 -7.33
N ILE A 30 8.13 -6.90 -7.20
CA ILE A 30 6.79 -6.98 -6.58
C ILE A 30 5.87 -7.87 -7.42
N HIS A 31 5.87 -7.70 -8.74
CA HIS A 31 5.07 -8.52 -9.65
C HIS A 31 5.39 -10.01 -9.46
N GLU A 32 6.66 -10.37 -9.56
CA GLU A 32 7.12 -11.76 -9.42
C GLU A 32 6.81 -12.32 -8.03
N ALA A 33 7.01 -11.54 -6.97
CA ALA A 33 6.70 -11.95 -5.60
C ALA A 33 5.22 -12.29 -5.43
N ILE A 34 4.31 -11.49 -5.99
CA ILE A 34 2.87 -11.74 -5.87
C ILE A 34 2.46 -12.98 -6.66
N VAL A 35 2.81 -13.06 -7.94
CA VAL A 35 2.41 -14.20 -8.77
C VAL A 35 3.06 -15.50 -8.34
N GLY A 36 4.27 -15.44 -7.76
CA GLY A 36 4.95 -16.58 -7.17
C GLY A 36 4.33 -17.07 -5.86
N THR A 37 3.62 -16.18 -5.15
CA THR A 37 2.92 -16.50 -3.89
C THR A 37 1.52 -17.02 -4.14
N ASN A 38 0.74 -16.29 -4.92
CA ASN A 38 -0.63 -16.65 -5.29
C ASN A 38 -1.05 -15.96 -6.58
N SER A 39 -1.11 -16.70 -7.68
CA SER A 39 -1.48 -16.21 -9.01
C SER A 39 -2.96 -15.78 -9.14
N GLN A 40 -3.80 -16.06 -8.14
CA GLN A 40 -5.22 -15.65 -8.13
C GLN A 40 -5.43 -14.23 -7.59
N ILE A 41 -4.43 -13.66 -6.94
CA ILE A 41 -4.48 -12.26 -6.49
C ILE A 41 -4.46 -11.35 -7.71
N LYS A 42 -5.45 -10.47 -7.80
CA LYS A 42 -5.48 -9.38 -8.78
C LYS A 42 -4.76 -8.18 -8.18
N PHE A 43 -3.92 -7.52 -8.95
CA PHE A 43 -3.15 -6.39 -8.45
C PHE A 43 -2.72 -5.40 -9.53
N GLY A 44 -2.40 -4.19 -9.06
CA GLY A 44 -1.72 -3.16 -9.82
C GLY A 44 -0.72 -2.42 -8.94
N VAL A 45 0.47 -2.20 -9.45
CA VAL A 45 1.58 -1.49 -8.79
C VAL A 45 1.90 -0.23 -9.54
N GLY A 46 2.05 0.89 -8.81
CA GLY A 46 2.63 2.14 -9.29
C GLY A 46 3.88 2.46 -8.48
N PHE A 47 4.93 2.87 -9.14
CA PHE A 47 6.23 3.22 -8.55
C PHE A 47 6.68 4.58 -9.06
N CYS A 48 7.07 5.46 -8.17
CA CYS A 48 7.60 6.78 -8.51
C CYS A 48 9.11 6.73 -8.69
N GLU A 49 9.56 6.74 -9.94
CA GLU A 49 10.99 6.92 -10.25
C GLU A 49 11.47 8.29 -9.74
N SER A 50 12.65 8.35 -9.12
CA SER A 50 13.14 9.56 -8.47
C SER A 50 14.33 10.23 -9.18
N SER A 51 14.73 9.73 -10.34
CA SER A 51 15.81 10.26 -11.16
C SER A 51 15.57 10.01 -12.64
N GLY A 52 16.42 10.51 -13.52
CA GLY A 52 16.27 10.38 -14.96
C GLY A 52 14.97 11.04 -15.45
N PRO A 53 14.11 10.34 -16.21
CA PRO A 53 12.86 10.89 -16.69
C PRO A 53 11.79 11.06 -15.59
N ALA A 54 12.03 10.52 -14.40
CA ALA A 54 11.15 10.64 -13.22
C ALA A 54 9.69 10.29 -13.51
N LEU A 55 9.47 9.14 -14.13
CA LEU A 55 8.14 8.66 -14.52
C LEU A 55 7.51 7.76 -13.45
N VAL A 56 6.18 7.70 -13.44
CA VAL A 56 5.49 6.60 -12.76
C VAL A 56 5.67 5.32 -13.57
N ARG A 57 6.34 4.34 -12.99
CA ARG A 57 6.47 2.99 -13.54
C ARG A 57 5.35 2.13 -12.98
N PHE A 58 4.89 1.13 -13.73
CA PHE A 58 3.76 0.34 -13.29
C PHE A 58 3.79 -1.08 -13.84
N THR A 59 3.07 -1.96 -13.16
CA THR A 59 2.82 -3.34 -13.58
C THR A 59 1.56 -3.87 -12.90
N GLY A 60 1.11 -5.04 -13.27
CA GLY A 60 -0.02 -5.73 -12.65
C GLY A 60 -0.62 -6.77 -13.58
N ASN A 61 -1.66 -7.42 -13.09
CA ASN A 61 -2.44 -8.40 -13.85
C ASN A 61 -3.93 -8.01 -13.98
N ASP A 62 -4.29 -6.84 -13.47
CA ASP A 62 -5.66 -6.30 -13.57
C ASP A 62 -5.62 -4.84 -14.06
N PRO A 63 -6.24 -4.53 -15.22
CA PRO A 63 -6.19 -3.20 -15.80
C PRO A 63 -6.74 -2.09 -14.90
N ALA A 64 -7.85 -2.34 -14.19
CA ALA A 64 -8.46 -1.34 -13.31
C ALA A 64 -7.56 -1.01 -12.11
N LEU A 65 -6.95 -2.03 -11.49
CA LEU A 65 -6.03 -1.84 -10.38
C LEU A 65 -4.72 -1.17 -10.83
N MET A 66 -4.24 -1.45 -12.05
CA MET A 66 -3.10 -0.74 -12.63
C MET A 66 -3.39 0.75 -12.83
N GLU A 67 -4.55 1.11 -13.38
CA GLU A 67 -4.94 2.52 -13.55
C GLU A 67 -5.04 3.23 -12.19
N MET A 68 -5.64 2.59 -11.20
CA MET A 68 -5.73 3.09 -9.84
C MET A 68 -4.35 3.34 -9.23
N ALA A 69 -3.43 2.41 -9.39
CA ALA A 69 -2.06 2.52 -8.90
C ALA A 69 -1.29 3.67 -9.58
N LYS A 70 -1.40 3.80 -10.90
CA LYS A 70 -0.77 4.90 -11.64
C LYS A 70 -1.28 6.26 -11.18
N LYS A 71 -2.60 6.42 -11.05
CA LYS A 71 -3.24 7.67 -10.62
C LYS A 71 -2.78 8.09 -9.23
N ASN A 72 -2.81 7.17 -8.28
CA ASN A 72 -2.40 7.46 -6.89
C ASN A 72 -0.89 7.70 -6.78
N ALA A 73 -0.05 6.92 -7.46
CA ALA A 73 1.39 7.15 -7.50
C ALA A 73 1.72 8.56 -8.04
N LEU A 74 1.06 8.97 -9.13
CA LEU A 74 1.25 10.30 -9.69
C LEU A 74 0.78 11.41 -8.73
N ALA A 75 -0.34 11.22 -8.03
CA ALA A 75 -0.83 12.17 -7.04
C ALA A 75 0.13 12.32 -5.85
N LEU A 76 0.73 11.23 -5.40
CA LEU A 76 1.75 11.23 -4.35
C LEU A 76 3.02 11.94 -4.82
N SER A 77 3.53 11.58 -5.99
CA SER A 77 4.76 12.14 -6.58
C SER A 77 5.96 12.13 -5.62
N CYS A 78 6.06 11.12 -4.77
CA CYS A 78 7.15 10.99 -3.79
C CYS A 78 8.19 10.00 -4.31
N GLY A 79 9.45 10.46 -4.40
CA GLY A 79 10.53 9.64 -4.98
C GLY A 79 10.70 8.28 -4.33
N HIS A 80 10.80 7.24 -5.16
CA HIS A 80 10.92 5.83 -4.78
C HIS A 80 9.73 5.24 -4.00
N CYS A 81 8.62 5.97 -3.84
CA CYS A 81 7.44 5.33 -3.26
C CYS A 81 6.79 4.37 -4.26
N PHE A 82 6.18 3.32 -3.73
CA PHE A 82 5.31 2.42 -4.49
C PHE A 82 3.96 2.29 -3.79
N ILE A 83 2.92 2.11 -4.60
CA ILE A 83 1.57 1.79 -4.13
C ILE A 83 1.09 0.55 -4.87
N LEU A 84 0.60 -0.42 -4.11
CA LEU A 84 0.11 -1.70 -4.59
C LEU A 84 -1.34 -1.85 -4.18
N PHE A 85 -2.27 -1.84 -5.14
CA PHE A 85 -3.67 -2.18 -4.92
C PHE A 85 -3.91 -3.65 -5.23
N MET A 86 -4.82 -4.29 -4.47
CA MET A 86 -5.08 -5.72 -4.61
C MET A 86 -6.53 -6.11 -4.34
N GLU A 87 -6.95 -7.18 -5.01
CA GLU A 87 -8.21 -7.88 -4.83
C GLU A 87 -7.98 -9.40 -4.85
N ASN A 88 -8.96 -10.19 -4.39
CA ASN A 88 -8.86 -11.64 -4.24
C ASN A 88 -7.73 -12.08 -3.30
N GLY A 89 -7.36 -11.24 -2.37
CA GLY A 89 -6.36 -11.46 -1.35
C GLY A 89 -6.26 -10.26 -0.43
N PHE A 90 -5.53 -10.41 0.65
CA PHE A 90 -5.34 -9.38 1.66
C PHE A 90 -3.85 -9.09 1.87
N PRO A 91 -3.48 -7.90 2.34
CA PRO A 91 -2.08 -7.59 2.62
C PRO A 91 -1.38 -8.65 3.49
N VAL A 92 -2.06 -9.24 4.47
CA VAL A 92 -1.50 -10.30 5.33
C VAL A 92 -1.00 -11.52 4.54
N ASN A 93 -1.54 -11.77 3.35
CA ASN A 93 -1.13 -12.90 2.52
C ASN A 93 0.23 -12.68 1.82
N ILE A 94 0.61 -11.42 1.57
CA ILE A 94 1.79 -11.07 0.77
C ILE A 94 2.75 -10.10 1.45
N LEU A 95 2.38 -9.48 2.57
CA LEU A 95 3.17 -8.42 3.19
C LEU A 95 4.58 -8.89 3.56
N ASN A 96 4.73 -10.12 4.06
CA ASN A 96 6.04 -10.66 4.42
C ASN A 96 6.94 -10.81 3.19
N ILE A 97 6.42 -11.28 2.06
CA ILE A 97 7.22 -11.43 0.84
C ILE A 97 7.58 -10.08 0.24
N ILE A 98 6.69 -9.09 0.31
CA ILE A 98 7.00 -7.71 -0.12
C ILE A 98 8.11 -7.11 0.74
N LYS A 99 8.05 -7.28 2.07
CA LYS A 99 9.12 -6.81 2.98
C LYS A 99 10.45 -7.52 2.78
N ALA A 100 10.43 -8.75 2.25
CA ALA A 100 11.63 -9.52 1.96
C ALA A 100 12.33 -9.13 0.64
N ILE A 101 11.72 -8.31 -0.19
CA ILE A 101 12.34 -7.77 -1.41
C ILE A 101 13.52 -6.90 -1.00
N PRO A 102 14.75 -7.17 -1.50
CA PRO A 102 15.99 -6.55 -1.00
C PRO A 102 15.99 -5.03 -1.00
N GLU A 103 15.34 -4.41 -1.98
CA GLU A 103 15.31 -2.96 -2.12
C GLU A 103 14.17 -2.27 -1.40
N VAL A 104 13.22 -3.00 -0.83
CA VAL A 104 12.13 -2.40 -0.04
C VAL A 104 12.68 -1.89 1.29
N CYS A 105 12.61 -0.57 1.48
CA CYS A 105 13.16 0.12 2.64
C CYS A 105 12.16 0.20 3.78
N THR A 106 10.88 0.48 3.45
CA THR A 106 9.84 0.66 4.46
C THR A 106 8.45 0.41 3.91
N ILE A 107 7.53 0.03 4.79
CA ILE A 107 6.08 0.00 4.55
C ILE A 107 5.44 1.05 5.45
N TYR A 108 4.67 1.96 4.87
CA TYR A 108 3.93 3.00 5.60
C TYR A 108 2.59 2.49 6.12
N CYS A 109 1.85 1.74 5.31
CA CYS A 109 0.59 1.10 5.71
C CYS A 109 0.22 -0.06 4.77
N ALA A 110 -0.67 -0.90 5.27
CA ALA A 110 -1.30 -2.00 4.54
C ALA A 110 -2.75 -2.11 5.05
N THR A 111 -3.73 -1.64 4.27
CA THR A 111 -5.08 -1.41 4.77
C THR A 111 -6.12 -1.33 3.65
N ALA A 112 -7.41 -1.52 3.99
CA ALA A 112 -8.54 -1.16 3.17
C ALA A 112 -9.19 0.18 3.61
N ASN A 113 -8.76 0.75 4.73
CA ASN A 113 -9.32 2.00 5.24
C ASN A 113 -9.09 3.19 4.31
N PRO A 114 -9.86 4.27 4.44
CA PRO A 114 -9.48 5.56 3.89
C PRO A 114 -8.15 6.02 4.49
N VAL A 115 -7.24 6.50 3.64
CA VAL A 115 -5.91 6.96 4.06
C VAL A 115 -5.62 8.35 3.51
N GLU A 116 -5.08 9.20 4.36
CA GLU A 116 -4.43 10.45 4.00
C GLU A 116 -2.93 10.30 4.19
N VAL A 117 -2.16 10.56 3.14
CA VAL A 117 -0.69 10.52 3.20
C VAL A 117 -0.17 11.92 3.49
N ILE A 118 0.62 12.05 4.55
CA ILE A 118 1.27 13.31 4.92
C ILE A 118 2.57 13.40 4.14
N VAL A 119 2.67 14.41 3.27
CA VAL A 119 3.84 14.65 2.44
C VAL A 119 4.48 15.99 2.78
N ALA A 120 5.81 16.03 2.79
CA ALA A 120 6.59 17.26 2.78
C ALA A 120 7.04 17.56 1.35
N GLU A 121 6.86 18.79 0.91
CA GLU A 121 7.27 19.27 -0.42
C GLU A 121 8.31 20.38 -0.31
N SER A 122 9.34 20.28 -1.11
CA SER A 122 10.37 21.31 -1.28
C SER A 122 10.61 21.58 -2.76
N ASP A 123 11.49 22.52 -3.09
CA ASP A 123 11.88 22.79 -4.48
C ASP A 123 12.54 21.56 -5.16
N GLN A 124 13.08 20.65 -4.37
CA GLN A 124 13.71 19.42 -4.89
C GLN A 124 12.68 18.33 -5.24
N GLY A 125 11.60 18.20 -4.44
CA GLY A 125 10.64 17.12 -4.61
C GLY A 125 9.78 16.89 -3.38
N ARG A 126 9.19 15.68 -3.27
CA ARG A 126 8.30 15.29 -2.19
C ARG A 126 8.80 14.06 -1.44
N GLY A 127 8.51 14.03 -0.13
CA GLY A 127 8.77 12.86 0.73
C GLY A 127 7.56 12.54 1.60
N ILE A 128 7.32 11.25 1.84
CA ILE A 128 6.26 10.80 2.75
C ILE A 128 6.79 10.87 4.17
N LEU A 129 6.06 11.59 5.04
CA LEU A 129 6.35 11.65 6.48
C LEU A 129 5.61 10.56 7.26
N GLY A 130 4.43 10.18 6.80
CA GLY A 130 3.60 9.17 7.43
C GLY A 130 2.20 9.15 6.83
N VAL A 131 1.30 8.39 7.45
CA VAL A 131 -0.07 8.22 7.00
C VAL A 131 -1.05 8.36 8.16
N ILE A 132 -2.25 8.81 7.84
CA ILE A 132 -3.42 8.75 8.70
C ILE A 132 -4.27 7.61 8.15
N ASP A 133 -4.30 6.47 8.85
CA ASP A 133 -4.99 5.25 8.45
C ASP A 133 -6.30 5.11 9.24
N GLY A 134 -7.40 5.30 8.53
CA GLY A 134 -8.74 5.19 9.12
C GLY A 134 -9.10 6.33 10.08
N ILE A 135 -9.77 5.99 11.16
CA ILE A 135 -10.32 6.92 12.15
C ILE A 135 -9.54 6.91 13.46
N LYS A 136 -9.72 7.96 14.26
CA LYS A 136 -9.19 7.99 15.63
C LYS A 136 -9.75 6.84 16.47
N THR A 137 -8.91 6.23 17.29
CA THR A 137 -9.32 5.23 18.27
C THR A 137 -10.39 5.81 19.20
N GLN A 138 -11.48 5.05 19.40
CA GLN A 138 -12.68 5.53 20.11
C GLN A 138 -12.72 5.12 21.58
N GLY A 139 -11.85 4.22 22.03
CA GLY A 139 -11.84 3.74 23.41
C GLY A 139 -10.97 2.50 23.59
N ILE A 140 -11.17 1.84 24.73
CA ILE A 140 -10.45 0.61 25.09
C ILE A 140 -11.45 -0.53 25.11
N GLU A 141 -11.11 -1.69 24.55
CA GLU A 141 -11.99 -2.86 24.50
C GLU A 141 -12.39 -3.35 25.90
N THR A 142 -13.66 -3.71 26.03
CA THR A 142 -14.25 -4.37 27.20
C THR A 142 -14.12 -5.90 27.07
N PRO A 143 -14.43 -6.68 28.14
CA PRO A 143 -14.50 -8.16 28.02
C PRO A 143 -15.42 -8.66 26.89
N THR A 144 -16.52 -7.96 26.62
CA THR A 144 -17.43 -8.27 25.52
C THR A 144 -16.76 -8.03 24.16
N ASP A 145 -16.03 -6.94 24.02
CA ASP A 145 -15.29 -6.62 22.79
C ASP A 145 -14.16 -7.64 22.53
N ILE A 146 -13.47 -8.06 23.58
CA ILE A 146 -12.42 -9.11 23.51
C ILE A 146 -13.04 -10.41 22.98
N GLN A 147 -14.19 -10.82 23.49
CA GLN A 147 -14.85 -12.04 23.04
C GLN A 147 -15.30 -11.90 21.57
N ALA A 148 -15.90 -10.78 21.21
CA ALA A 148 -16.31 -10.50 19.83
C ALA A 148 -15.13 -10.56 18.84
N ARG A 149 -13.98 -10.00 19.20
CA ARG A 149 -12.75 -10.08 18.40
C ARG A 149 -12.27 -11.53 18.24
N LYS A 150 -12.27 -12.31 19.30
CA LYS A 150 -11.88 -13.73 19.27
C LYS A 150 -12.80 -14.55 18.35
N ASP A 151 -14.11 -14.34 18.48
CA ASP A 151 -15.11 -15.04 17.67
C ASP A 151 -14.99 -14.66 16.19
N PHE A 152 -14.80 -13.37 15.91
CA PHE A 152 -14.59 -12.88 14.56
C PHE A 152 -13.37 -13.54 13.89
N LEU A 153 -12.20 -13.57 14.56
CA LEU A 153 -10.97 -14.16 14.01
C LEU A 153 -11.13 -15.66 13.70
N ARG A 154 -11.90 -16.38 14.50
CA ARG A 154 -12.23 -17.78 14.25
C ARG A 154 -13.20 -17.96 13.10
N LYS A 155 -14.24 -17.13 13.06
CA LYS A 155 -15.25 -17.13 11.99
C LYS A 155 -14.61 -16.91 10.60
N ILE A 156 -13.63 -16.03 10.49
CA ILE A 156 -12.93 -15.76 9.23
C ILE A 156 -11.74 -16.70 8.98
N GLY A 157 -11.45 -17.64 9.87
CA GLY A 157 -10.47 -18.71 9.69
C GLY A 157 -9.01 -18.34 10.00
N TYR A 158 -8.74 -17.19 10.61
CA TYR A 158 -7.36 -16.81 10.98
C TYR A 158 -6.90 -17.36 12.34
N LYS A 159 -7.81 -17.85 13.15
CA LYS A 159 -7.51 -18.49 14.45
C LYS A 159 -8.35 -19.76 14.64
N LEU A 160 -7.81 -20.72 15.41
CA LEU A 160 -8.49 -21.96 15.80
C LEU A 160 -9.32 -21.79 17.06
#